data_c4841d769e568713806527514a7b234d
#
_entry.id   c4841d769e568713806527514a7b234d
#
_cell.length_a   1.000
_cell.length_b   1.000
_cell.length_c   1.000
_cell.angle_alpha   90.00
_cell.angle_beta   90.00
_cell.angle_gamma   90.00
#
_symmetry.space_group_name_H-M   'P 1'
#
loop_
_entity.id
_entity.type
_entity.pdbx_description
1 polymer ?
#
loop_
_entity_poly.entity_id
_entity_poly.type
_entity_poly.pdbx_seq_one_letter_code
_entity_poly.pdbx_strand_id
1 'polypeptide(L)'
;MTQEIINLLIEKIEDEWTLAGHPNTGEFVKSLEGKVIEEEGKTIINIWGNEYGIYMSEGVEAEKIPYVRRNRGQGRGGQSKYITGLHTWVMTKLGISDEREALGIAFAIAQRHSEEGMPYKDGRLGSGFLDKVREQYEEQIDEMVFQHLNNKIENNF
;
A
#
# COMPACT_ATOMS: atom_id res chain seq x y z
N MET A 1 0.81 -11.59 24.16
CA MET A 1 2.01 -10.96 23.62
C MET A 1 2.14 -11.08 22.09
N THR A 2 2.26 -12.25 21.50
CA THR A 2 2.37 -12.38 20.03
C THR A 2 1.21 -11.68 19.31
N GLN A 3 0.01 -11.77 19.85
CA GLN A 3 -1.16 -11.03 19.36
C GLN A 3 -1.02 -9.50 19.55
N GLU A 4 -0.37 -9.07 20.60
CA GLU A 4 -0.12 -7.63 20.85
C GLU A 4 0.86 -7.05 19.83
N ILE A 5 1.91 -7.81 19.46
CA ILE A 5 2.84 -7.43 18.41
C ILE A 5 2.13 -7.36 17.06
N ILE A 6 1.27 -8.34 16.73
CA ILE A 6 0.46 -8.32 15.52
C ILE A 6 -0.43 -7.08 15.47
N ASN A 7 -1.14 -6.81 16.56
CA ASN A 7 -2.04 -5.66 16.64
C ASN A 7 -1.27 -4.35 16.50
N LEU A 8 -0.11 -4.23 17.15
CA LEU A 8 0.76 -3.08 17.03
C LEU A 8 1.22 -2.88 15.58
N LEU A 9 1.71 -3.92 14.91
CA LEU A 9 2.17 -3.84 13.53
C LEU A 9 1.04 -3.43 12.57
N ILE A 10 -0.15 -4.00 12.72
CA ILE A 10 -1.32 -3.66 11.90
C ILE A 10 -1.69 -2.19 12.12
N GLU A 11 -1.76 -1.74 13.38
CA GLU A 11 -2.04 -0.34 13.72
C GLU A 11 -1.01 0.61 13.06
N LYS A 12 0.28 0.29 13.15
CA LYS A 12 1.34 1.14 12.60
C LYS A 12 1.36 1.15 11.07
N ILE A 13 1.03 0.02 10.43
CA ILE A 13 0.84 -0.03 8.97
C ILE A 13 -0.35 0.85 8.55
N GLU A 14 -1.45 0.83 9.30
CA GLU A 14 -2.62 1.68 9.07
C GLU A 14 -2.29 3.17 9.25
N ASP A 15 -1.57 3.54 10.32
CA ASP A 15 -1.13 4.90 10.59
C ASP A 15 -0.27 5.43 9.43
N GLU A 16 0.77 4.72 9.03
CA GLU A 16 1.68 5.13 7.95
C GLU A 16 0.99 5.13 6.58
N TRP A 17 0.05 4.20 6.34
CA TRP A 17 -0.79 4.22 5.15
C TRP A 17 -1.60 5.51 5.05
N THR A 18 -2.19 5.93 6.16
CA THR A 18 -2.99 7.16 6.25
C THR A 18 -2.12 8.40 6.09
N LEU A 19 -0.95 8.45 6.76
CA LEU A 19 0.01 9.55 6.66
C LEU A 19 0.58 9.69 5.25
N ALA A 20 0.75 8.60 4.53
CA ALA A 20 1.19 8.62 3.14
C ALA A 20 0.12 9.20 2.19
N GLY A 21 -1.10 9.46 2.68
CA GLY A 21 -2.19 10.05 1.91
C GLY A 21 -2.86 9.08 0.94
N HIS A 22 -2.72 7.78 1.19
CA HIS A 22 -3.36 6.77 0.35
C HIS A 22 -4.89 6.77 0.53
N PRO A 23 -5.64 6.46 -0.56
CA PRO A 23 -7.09 6.52 -0.50
C PRO A 23 -7.64 5.56 0.56
N ASN A 24 -8.42 6.10 1.45
CA ASN A 24 -9.04 5.33 2.53
C ASN A 24 -10.32 4.65 2.02
N THR A 25 -10.18 3.71 1.09
CA THR A 25 -11.27 2.79 0.75
C THR A 25 -11.47 1.76 1.85
N GLY A 26 -10.52 1.67 2.78
CA GLY A 26 -10.50 0.70 3.85
C GLY A 26 -10.21 -0.74 3.39
N GLU A 27 -10.13 -1.00 2.09
CA GLU A 27 -9.93 -2.37 1.58
C GLU A 27 -8.54 -2.92 1.91
N PHE A 28 -7.49 -2.10 1.78
CA PHE A 28 -6.15 -2.54 2.16
C PHE A 28 -6.06 -2.80 3.67
N VAL A 29 -6.47 -1.84 4.48
CA VAL A 29 -6.43 -1.96 5.94
C VAL A 29 -7.26 -3.12 6.44
N LYS A 30 -8.46 -3.32 5.89
CA LYS A 30 -9.33 -4.47 6.21
C LYS A 30 -8.75 -5.82 5.78
N SER A 31 -7.81 -5.83 4.84
CA SER A 31 -7.15 -7.05 4.37
C SER A 31 -5.97 -7.46 5.24
N LEU A 32 -5.55 -6.61 6.19
CA LEU A 32 -4.40 -6.89 7.04
C LEU A 32 -4.74 -7.99 8.06
N GLU A 33 -4.01 -9.08 7.98
CA GLU A 33 -4.11 -10.22 8.88
C GLU A 33 -2.73 -10.59 9.40
N GLY A 34 -2.63 -10.87 10.70
CA GLY A 34 -1.40 -11.35 11.32
C GLY A 34 -1.50 -12.84 11.69
N LYS A 35 -0.44 -13.58 11.43
CA LYS A 35 -0.31 -14.99 11.82
C LYS A 35 1.03 -15.23 12.49
N VAL A 36 1.00 -16.07 13.49
CA VAL A 36 2.18 -16.59 14.17
C VAL A 36 2.44 -18.01 13.69
N ILE A 37 3.65 -18.27 13.31
CA ILE A 37 4.14 -19.61 12.96
C ILE A 37 5.24 -19.96 13.95
N GLU A 38 5.07 -21.05 14.67
CA GLU A 38 6.10 -21.60 15.56
C GLU A 38 6.73 -22.83 14.89
N GLU A 39 7.99 -22.72 14.51
CA GLU A 39 8.76 -23.80 13.88
C GLU A 39 10.11 -23.94 14.54
N GLU A 40 10.43 -25.17 15.02
CA GLU A 40 11.77 -25.56 15.52
C GLU A 40 12.44 -24.52 16.46
N GLY A 41 11.68 -23.96 17.39
CA GLY A 41 12.18 -22.96 18.35
C GLY A 41 12.29 -21.54 17.81
N LYS A 42 11.72 -21.27 16.63
CA LYS A 42 11.58 -19.93 16.05
C LYS A 42 10.12 -19.51 16.06
N THR A 43 9.88 -18.28 16.45
CA THR A 43 8.57 -17.64 16.31
C THR A 43 8.63 -16.67 15.14
N ILE A 44 7.81 -16.90 14.13
CA ILE A 44 7.71 -16.05 12.94
C ILE A 44 6.36 -15.35 12.99
N ILE A 45 6.38 -14.03 12.91
CA ILE A 45 5.16 -13.22 12.81
C ILE A 45 5.04 -12.73 11.37
N ASN A 46 3.99 -13.17 10.68
CA ASN A 46 3.70 -12.74 9.33
C ASN A 46 2.48 -11.82 9.34
N ILE A 47 2.61 -10.68 8.69
CA ILE A 47 1.48 -9.80 8.38
C ILE A 47 1.17 -9.95 6.90
N TRP A 48 -0.07 -10.29 6.60
CA TRP A 48 -0.59 -10.46 5.25
C TRP A 48 -1.50 -9.28 4.92
N GLY A 49 -1.54 -8.92 3.67
CA GLY A 49 -2.43 -7.88 3.17
C GLY A 49 -2.62 -8.00 1.66
N ASN A 50 -3.52 -7.19 1.12
CA ASN A 50 -3.73 -7.10 -0.32
C ASN A 50 -2.45 -6.61 -1.01
N GLU A 51 -2.06 -7.23 -2.13
CA GLU A 51 -0.88 -6.87 -2.95
C GLU A 51 -0.83 -5.38 -3.31
N TYR A 52 -1.97 -4.72 -3.37
CA TYR A 52 -2.07 -3.29 -3.61
C TYR A 52 -1.21 -2.46 -2.63
N GLY A 53 -1.11 -2.88 -1.36
CA GLY A 53 -0.27 -2.23 -0.37
C GLY A 53 1.21 -2.25 -0.74
N ILE A 54 1.70 -3.35 -1.29
CA ILE A 54 3.09 -3.48 -1.75
C ILE A 54 3.35 -2.52 -2.91
N TYR A 55 2.46 -2.50 -3.91
CA TYR A 55 2.59 -1.58 -5.03
C TYR A 55 2.56 -0.10 -4.62
N MET A 56 1.78 0.23 -3.59
CA MET A 56 1.74 1.60 -3.07
C MET A 56 2.98 1.96 -2.24
N SER A 57 3.58 0.99 -1.55
CA SER A 57 4.81 1.20 -0.79
C SER A 57 6.04 1.30 -1.69
N GLU A 58 6.23 0.33 -2.59
CA GLU A 58 7.38 0.24 -3.48
C GLU A 58 7.22 1.10 -4.74
N GLY A 59 5.99 1.28 -5.18
CA GLY A 59 5.63 1.93 -6.43
C GLY A 59 5.59 0.98 -7.62
N VAL A 60 4.99 1.46 -8.69
CA VAL A 60 4.93 0.79 -10.00
C VAL A 60 5.69 1.63 -11.00
N GLU A 61 6.73 1.07 -11.57
CA GLU A 61 7.56 1.73 -12.58
C GLU A 61 6.74 2.14 -13.81
N ALA A 62 7.13 3.24 -14.46
CA ALA A 62 6.43 3.80 -15.61
C ALA A 62 6.19 2.78 -16.72
N GLU A 63 7.16 1.91 -16.96
CA GLU A 63 7.12 0.87 -18.00
C GLU A 63 6.05 -0.21 -17.75
N LYS A 64 5.66 -0.39 -16.48
CA LYS A 64 4.63 -1.36 -16.07
C LYS A 64 3.22 -0.76 -16.06
N ILE A 65 3.09 0.55 -16.28
CA ILE A 65 1.78 1.20 -16.32
C ILE A 65 1.07 0.80 -17.63
N PRO A 66 -0.16 0.28 -17.57
CA PRO A 66 -0.88 -0.22 -18.74
C PRO A 66 -1.52 0.93 -19.55
N TYR A 67 -0.74 1.96 -19.86
CA TYR A 67 -1.16 3.12 -20.63
C TYR A 67 -0.12 3.51 -21.67
N VAL A 68 -0.55 3.55 -22.91
CA VAL A 68 0.25 4.06 -24.03
C VAL A 68 -0.50 5.22 -24.66
N ARG A 69 0.12 6.39 -24.68
CA ARG A 69 -0.43 7.55 -25.39
C ARG A 69 -0.56 7.24 -26.87
N ARG A 70 -1.78 7.29 -27.38
CA ARG A 70 -2.06 7.11 -28.82
C ARG A 70 -2.36 8.45 -29.46
N ASN A 71 -1.90 8.63 -30.68
CA ASN A 71 -2.29 9.78 -31.47
C ASN A 71 -3.79 9.75 -31.80
N ARG A 72 -4.39 10.93 -31.88
CA ARG A 72 -5.80 11.09 -32.22
C ARG A 72 -6.15 10.27 -33.46
N GLY A 73 -7.13 9.37 -33.37
CA GLY A 73 -7.60 8.54 -34.49
C GLY A 73 -7.01 7.13 -34.59
N GLN A 74 -6.04 6.74 -33.74
CA GLN A 74 -5.42 5.41 -33.79
C GLN A 74 -6.01 4.41 -32.78
N GLY A 75 -7.10 4.74 -32.09
CA GLY A 75 -7.72 3.86 -31.07
C GLY A 75 -9.00 3.22 -31.59
N ARG A 76 -9.14 1.89 -31.49
CA ARG A 76 -10.45 1.23 -31.48
C ARG A 76 -11.16 1.65 -30.19
N GLY A 77 -12.38 2.20 -30.31
CA GLY A 77 -13.11 2.78 -29.19
C GLY A 77 -13.29 1.80 -28.03
N GLY A 78 -12.95 2.25 -26.84
CA GLY A 78 -13.08 1.55 -25.57
C GLY A 78 -12.06 2.08 -24.58
N GLN A 79 -12.53 2.39 -23.36
CA GLN A 79 -11.64 2.74 -22.26
C GLN A 79 -11.04 1.45 -21.68
N SER A 80 -9.73 1.45 -21.44
CA SER A 80 -9.12 0.36 -20.68
C SER A 80 -9.65 0.35 -19.25
N LYS A 81 -9.62 -0.82 -18.60
CA LYS A 81 -9.98 -0.93 -17.16
C LYS A 81 -9.20 0.05 -16.29
N TYR A 82 -7.95 0.33 -16.66
CA TYR A 82 -7.11 1.28 -15.98
C TYR A 82 -7.66 2.71 -16.08
N ILE A 83 -8.02 3.17 -17.26
CA ILE A 83 -8.64 4.50 -17.47
C ILE A 83 -10.00 4.58 -16.79
N THR A 84 -10.82 3.52 -16.87
CA THR A 84 -12.10 3.48 -16.17
C THR A 84 -11.93 3.59 -14.66
N GLY A 85 -10.94 2.92 -14.08
CA GLY A 85 -10.61 3.04 -12.65
C GLY A 85 -10.19 4.46 -12.28
N LEU A 86 -9.31 5.09 -13.05
CA LEU A 86 -8.91 6.47 -12.82
C LEU A 86 -10.07 7.45 -12.97
N HIS A 87 -10.93 7.27 -13.97
CA HIS A 87 -12.13 8.08 -14.16
C HIS A 87 -13.04 8.01 -12.94
N THR A 88 -13.37 6.81 -12.47
CA THR A 88 -14.17 6.61 -11.26
C THR A 88 -13.51 7.26 -10.05
N TRP A 89 -12.20 7.13 -9.91
CA TRP A 89 -11.44 7.75 -8.82
C TRP A 89 -11.53 9.28 -8.88
N VAL A 90 -11.36 9.89 -10.05
CA VAL A 90 -11.49 11.35 -10.25
C VAL A 90 -12.87 11.85 -9.85
N MET A 91 -13.92 11.17 -10.30
CA MET A 91 -15.30 11.55 -9.95
C MET A 91 -15.55 11.45 -8.44
N THR A 92 -15.09 10.38 -7.80
CA THR A 92 -15.39 10.12 -6.38
C THR A 92 -14.49 10.90 -5.42
N LYS A 93 -13.22 11.03 -5.72
CA LYS A 93 -12.23 11.65 -4.80
C LYS A 93 -12.01 13.13 -5.04
N LEU A 94 -12.05 13.57 -6.29
CA LEU A 94 -11.94 15.00 -6.63
C LEU A 94 -13.31 15.70 -6.72
N GLY A 95 -14.41 14.94 -6.64
CA GLY A 95 -15.76 15.50 -6.67
C GLY A 95 -16.14 16.09 -8.04
N ILE A 96 -15.48 15.66 -9.11
CA ILE A 96 -15.77 16.13 -10.48
C ILE A 96 -16.99 15.40 -10.99
N SER A 97 -18.09 16.11 -11.19
CA SER A 97 -19.36 15.55 -11.65
C SER A 97 -19.51 15.50 -13.17
N ASP A 98 -18.75 16.31 -13.91
CA ASP A 98 -18.74 16.28 -15.36
C ASP A 98 -17.91 15.10 -15.86
N GLU A 99 -18.56 14.14 -16.51
CA GLU A 99 -17.89 12.90 -17.00
C GLU A 99 -16.78 13.19 -18.02
N ARG A 100 -16.95 14.21 -18.85
CA ARG A 100 -15.98 14.56 -19.89
C ARG A 100 -14.74 15.20 -19.28
N GLU A 101 -14.93 16.07 -18.30
CA GLU A 101 -13.84 16.68 -17.54
C GLU A 101 -13.10 15.61 -16.74
N ALA A 102 -13.83 14.77 -16.00
CA ALA A 102 -13.26 13.67 -15.23
C ALA A 102 -12.43 12.71 -16.11
N LEU A 103 -12.92 12.41 -17.31
CA LEU A 103 -12.20 11.57 -18.26
C LEU A 103 -10.92 12.25 -18.78
N GLY A 104 -10.98 13.55 -19.05
CA GLY A 104 -9.80 14.34 -19.42
C GLY A 104 -8.71 14.30 -18.35
N ILE A 105 -9.11 14.47 -17.09
CA ILE A 105 -8.20 14.39 -15.93
C ILE A 105 -7.64 12.96 -15.79
N ALA A 106 -8.47 11.93 -15.95
CA ALA A 106 -8.02 10.53 -15.89
C ALA A 106 -6.95 10.22 -16.92
N PHE A 107 -7.09 10.72 -18.15
CA PHE A 107 -6.06 10.59 -19.19
C PHE A 107 -4.77 11.35 -18.86
N ALA A 108 -4.87 12.55 -18.29
CA ALA A 108 -3.71 13.32 -17.86
C ALA A 108 -2.94 12.60 -16.75
N ILE A 109 -3.64 12.02 -15.78
CA ILE A 109 -3.06 11.20 -14.71
C ILE A 109 -2.39 9.96 -15.30
N ALA A 110 -3.07 9.24 -16.20
CA ALA A 110 -2.53 8.04 -16.84
C ALA A 110 -1.25 8.35 -17.63
N GLN A 111 -1.21 9.48 -18.33
CA GLN A 111 -0.01 9.92 -19.02
C GLN A 111 1.14 10.16 -18.03
N ARG A 112 0.90 10.87 -16.93
CA ARG A 112 1.91 11.13 -15.92
C ARG A 112 2.42 9.83 -15.29
N HIS A 113 1.53 8.90 -14.98
CA HIS A 113 1.92 7.59 -14.47
C HIS A 113 2.79 6.82 -15.47
N SER A 114 2.53 6.93 -16.78
CA SER A 114 3.34 6.28 -17.80
C SER A 114 4.72 6.93 -18.02
N GLU A 115 4.93 8.13 -17.50
CA GLU A 115 6.19 8.87 -17.58
C GLU A 115 7.02 8.74 -16.28
N GLU A 116 6.37 8.73 -15.13
CA GLU A 116 7.01 8.81 -13.81
C GLU A 116 6.79 7.57 -12.94
N GLY A 117 5.84 6.70 -13.30
CA GLY A 117 5.37 5.63 -12.43
C GLY A 117 4.31 6.09 -11.42
N MET A 118 3.88 5.21 -10.50
CA MET A 118 2.87 5.54 -9.49
C MET A 118 3.05 4.73 -8.19
N PRO A 119 2.72 5.27 -7.03
CA PRO A 119 2.60 6.71 -6.76
C PRO A 119 3.96 7.40 -6.87
N TYR A 120 3.98 8.59 -7.40
CA TYR A 120 5.19 9.40 -7.51
C TYR A 120 5.00 10.71 -6.75
N LYS A 121 5.80 10.90 -5.71
CA LYS A 121 5.72 12.09 -4.86
C LYS A 121 7.12 12.49 -4.38
N ASP A 122 7.40 13.76 -4.36
CA ASP A 122 8.65 14.33 -3.84
C ASP A 122 9.93 13.71 -4.43
N GLY A 123 9.90 13.38 -5.73
CA GLY A 123 11.03 12.78 -6.43
C GLY A 123 11.24 11.29 -6.16
N ARG A 124 10.27 10.62 -5.53
CA ARG A 124 10.35 9.19 -5.19
C ARG A 124 9.19 8.40 -5.79
N LEU A 125 9.52 7.22 -6.27
CA LEU A 125 8.55 6.21 -6.65
C LEU A 125 8.15 5.42 -5.39
N GLY A 126 6.85 5.22 -5.21
CA GLY A 126 6.32 4.61 -4.01
C GLY A 126 6.28 5.54 -2.80
N SER A 127 5.52 5.18 -1.79
CA SER A 127 5.43 5.96 -0.56
C SER A 127 6.40 5.51 0.53
N GLY A 128 6.91 4.28 0.42
CA GLY A 128 7.83 3.68 1.39
C GLY A 128 7.20 3.47 2.77
N PHE A 129 5.87 3.41 2.87
CA PHE A 129 5.21 3.37 4.19
C PHE A 129 5.52 2.07 4.96
N LEU A 130 5.72 0.94 4.27
CA LEU A 130 6.11 -0.31 4.92
C LEU A 130 7.53 -0.26 5.47
N ASP A 131 8.46 0.37 4.73
CA ASP A 131 9.84 0.55 5.21
C ASP A 131 9.88 1.48 6.42
N LYS A 132 9.08 2.54 6.44
CA LYS A 132 8.97 3.43 7.60
C LYS A 132 8.46 2.71 8.84
N VAL A 133 7.44 1.85 8.69
CA VAL A 133 6.96 1.03 9.83
C VAL A 133 8.09 0.17 10.36
N ARG A 134 8.84 -0.49 9.49
CA ARG A 134 9.97 -1.32 9.89
C ARG A 134 11.03 -0.51 10.63
N GLU A 135 11.50 0.58 10.05
CA GLU A 135 12.57 1.41 10.63
C GLU A 135 12.19 2.03 11.97
N GLN A 136 10.94 2.45 12.13
CA GLN A 136 10.49 3.15 13.33
C GLN A 136 10.16 2.22 14.51
N TYR A 137 9.74 0.98 14.23
CA TYR A 137 9.20 0.09 15.26
C TYR A 137 10.03 -1.18 15.47
N GLU A 138 11.12 -1.38 14.72
CA GLU A 138 11.99 -2.56 14.86
C GLU A 138 12.50 -2.72 16.29
N GLU A 139 13.06 -1.66 16.89
CA GLU A 139 13.55 -1.69 18.28
C GLU A 139 12.47 -2.00 19.30
N GLN A 140 11.27 -1.42 19.13
CA GLN A 140 10.15 -1.67 20.04
C GLN A 140 9.66 -3.11 19.96
N ILE A 141 9.63 -3.67 18.76
CA ILE A 141 9.23 -5.06 18.54
C ILE A 141 10.26 -6.00 19.14
N ASP A 142 11.54 -5.74 18.95
CA ASP A 142 12.65 -6.53 19.51
C ASP A 142 12.59 -6.53 21.05
N GLU A 143 12.33 -5.39 21.68
CA GLU A 143 12.17 -5.31 23.12
C GLU A 143 10.96 -6.12 23.62
N MET A 144 9.82 -6.04 22.94
CA MET A 144 8.64 -6.83 23.27
C MET A 144 8.91 -8.34 23.15
N VAL A 145 9.62 -8.76 22.12
CA VAL A 145 10.04 -10.16 21.92
C VAL A 145 10.99 -10.60 23.02
N PHE A 146 11.99 -9.79 23.35
CA PHE A 146 12.95 -10.07 24.40
C PHE A 146 12.29 -10.24 25.78
N GLN A 147 11.41 -9.33 26.16
CA GLN A 147 10.65 -9.41 27.41
C GLN A 147 9.80 -10.70 27.49
N HIS A 148 9.21 -11.10 26.37
CA HIS A 148 8.45 -12.34 26.37
C HIS A 148 9.29 -13.58 26.55
N LEU A 149 10.44 -13.64 25.89
CA LEU A 149 11.37 -14.76 26.05
C LEU A 149 11.85 -14.86 27.49
N ASN A 150 12.19 -13.74 28.12
CA ASN A 150 12.61 -13.71 29.51
C ASN A 150 11.49 -14.21 30.43
N ASN A 151 10.24 -13.74 30.27
CA ASN A 151 9.11 -14.21 31.04
C ASN A 151 8.83 -15.71 30.85
N LYS A 152 9.02 -16.25 29.65
CA LYS A 152 8.91 -17.70 29.42
C LYS A 152 10.01 -18.48 30.11
N ILE A 153 11.23 -17.97 30.16
CA ILE A 153 12.35 -18.60 30.85
C ILE A 153 12.10 -18.60 32.34
N GLU A 154 11.76 -17.46 32.92
CA GLU A 154 11.50 -17.33 34.37
C GLU A 154 10.33 -18.19 34.86
N ASN A 155 9.29 -18.39 34.07
CA ASN A 155 8.14 -19.21 34.44
C ASN A 155 8.36 -20.73 34.25
N ASN A 156 9.45 -21.15 33.57
CA ASN A 156 9.78 -22.55 33.34
C ASN A 156 10.92 -23.06 34.22
N PHE A 157 11.44 -22.21 35.11
CA PHE A 157 12.42 -22.54 36.14
C PHE A 157 11.91 -22.16 37.51
#